data_40b24e16a5220490337ce2a7e20201fc
#
_entry.id   40b24e16a5220490337ce2a7e20201fc
#
_cell.length_a   1.000
_cell.length_b   1.000
_cell.length_c   1.000
_cell.angle_alpha   90.00
_cell.angle_beta   90.00
_cell.angle_gamma   90.00
#
_symmetry.space_group_name_H-M   'P 1'
#
loop_
_entity.id
_entity.type
_entity.pdbx_description
1 polymer ?
#
loop_
_entity_poly.entity_id
_entity_poly.type
_entity_poly.pdbx_seq_one_letter_code
_entity_poly.pdbx_strand_id
1 'polypeptide(L)'
;QQQIGAYFRSLDHLITLHQKKFEQLTILKKYMLQKMFPQNGSDKPEIRFDGFTDDWEQRKLSDVVDVRSGRDYKHLEEGDIPVYGTGGYMLSVSEALSDDEDAIGIGRKGTIDNPYILRAPFWTVDTLFYAVPREKHDLNFVYGIFQNINWKAKDESTGVPSLSKATINAVSTMTPDYEEQRLIGEYFSNLDHLITLHHRK
;
A
#
# COMPACT_ATOMS: atom_id res chain seq x y z
N GLN A 1 -34.32 7.75 -32.43
CA GLN A 1 -32.96 7.44 -32.86
C GLN A 1 -31.98 8.56 -32.47
N GLN A 2 -32.26 9.85 -32.78
CA GLN A 2 -31.36 10.98 -32.44
C GLN A 2 -31.11 11.15 -30.92
N GLN A 3 -32.15 11.00 -30.08
CA GLN A 3 -32.00 11.10 -28.60
C GLN A 3 -31.19 9.96 -28.04
N ILE A 4 -31.36 8.73 -28.52
CA ILE A 4 -30.58 7.57 -28.10
C ILE A 4 -29.10 7.76 -28.49
N GLY A 5 -28.82 8.23 -29.71
CA GLY A 5 -27.44 8.52 -30.13
C GLY A 5 -26.78 9.67 -29.35
N ALA A 6 -27.56 10.68 -28.92
CA ALA A 6 -27.04 11.74 -28.06
C ALA A 6 -26.67 11.20 -26.64
N TYR A 7 -27.51 10.33 -26.08
CA TYR A 7 -27.28 9.69 -24.78
C TYR A 7 -25.99 8.85 -24.77
N PHE A 8 -25.80 8.00 -25.79
CA PHE A 8 -24.56 7.20 -25.86
C PHE A 8 -23.30 8.06 -26.04
N ARG A 9 -23.34 9.11 -26.85
CA ARG A 9 -22.22 10.06 -26.96
C ARG A 9 -21.92 10.74 -25.63
N SER A 10 -22.93 11.08 -24.83
CA SER A 10 -22.73 11.65 -23.51
C SER A 10 -22.06 10.65 -22.54
N LEU A 11 -22.46 9.37 -22.57
CA LEU A 11 -21.83 8.30 -21.79
C LEU A 11 -20.38 8.08 -22.19
N ASP A 12 -20.09 7.99 -23.49
CA ASP A 12 -18.72 7.83 -24.00
C ASP A 12 -17.83 9.00 -23.57
N HIS A 13 -18.37 10.22 -23.61
CA HIS A 13 -17.64 11.39 -23.13
C HIS A 13 -17.33 11.31 -21.63
N LEU A 14 -18.31 10.93 -20.79
CA LEU A 14 -18.10 10.75 -19.35
C LEU A 14 -17.07 9.66 -19.05
N ILE A 15 -17.15 8.51 -19.72
CA ILE A 15 -16.18 7.42 -19.59
C ILE A 15 -14.76 7.94 -19.90
N THR A 16 -14.61 8.66 -21.02
CA THR A 16 -13.34 9.24 -21.44
C THR A 16 -12.78 10.22 -20.39
N LEU A 17 -13.63 11.07 -19.82
CA LEU A 17 -13.25 12.01 -18.77
C LEU A 17 -12.79 11.28 -17.50
N HIS A 18 -13.50 10.24 -17.07
CA HIS A 18 -13.13 9.45 -15.90
C HIS A 18 -11.80 8.72 -16.11
N GLN A 19 -11.59 8.10 -17.28
CA GLN A 19 -10.33 7.45 -17.64
C GLN A 19 -9.16 8.44 -17.62
N LYS A 20 -9.32 9.60 -18.25
CA LYS A 20 -8.30 10.65 -18.24
C LYS A 20 -7.97 11.13 -16.81
N LYS A 21 -8.99 11.29 -15.97
CA LYS A 21 -8.79 11.71 -14.57
C LYS A 21 -8.08 10.64 -13.75
N PHE A 22 -8.44 9.36 -13.94
CA PHE A 22 -7.75 8.23 -13.33
C PHE A 22 -6.25 8.23 -13.69
N GLU A 23 -5.91 8.36 -14.97
CA GLU A 23 -4.52 8.42 -15.44
C GLU A 23 -3.76 9.59 -14.81
N GLN A 24 -4.35 10.79 -14.82
CA GLN A 24 -3.75 11.99 -14.24
C GLN A 24 -3.48 11.84 -12.74
N LEU A 25 -4.44 11.30 -11.96
CA LEU A 25 -4.28 11.08 -10.53
C LEU A 25 -3.22 10.01 -10.23
N THR A 26 -3.16 8.96 -11.05
CA THR A 26 -2.14 7.90 -10.91
C THR A 26 -0.73 8.45 -11.16
N ILE A 27 -0.57 9.27 -12.20
CA ILE A 27 0.71 9.95 -12.50
C ILE A 27 1.08 10.91 -11.37
N LEU A 28 0.12 11.71 -10.89
CA LEU A 28 0.32 12.62 -9.77
C LEU A 28 0.77 11.88 -8.51
N LYS A 29 0.08 10.78 -8.14
CA LYS A 29 0.46 9.97 -6.99
C LYS A 29 1.90 9.47 -7.10
N LYS A 30 2.26 8.91 -8.26
CA LYS A 30 3.63 8.43 -8.50
C LYS A 30 4.67 9.55 -8.38
N TYR A 31 4.39 10.72 -8.93
CA TYR A 31 5.26 11.89 -8.82
C TYR A 31 5.42 12.33 -7.37
N MET A 32 4.31 12.46 -6.64
CA MET A 32 4.34 12.89 -5.24
C MET A 32 5.04 11.88 -4.31
N LEU A 33 4.89 10.58 -4.55
CA LEU A 33 5.66 9.55 -3.83
C LEU A 33 7.17 9.73 -4.00
N GLN A 34 7.64 10.17 -5.17
CA GLN A 34 9.07 10.45 -5.38
C GLN A 34 9.52 11.77 -4.75
N LYS A 35 8.62 12.77 -4.61
CA LYS A 35 8.96 14.10 -4.15
C LYS A 35 8.73 14.34 -2.66
N MET A 36 7.75 13.64 -2.06
CA MET A 36 7.39 13.77 -0.64
C MET A 36 8.12 12.75 0.26
N PHE A 37 8.95 11.88 -0.32
CA PHE A 37 9.84 11.00 0.43
C PHE A 37 11.29 11.29 0.04
N PRO A 38 12.24 11.34 1.01
CA PRO A 38 13.65 11.58 0.73
C PRO A 38 14.21 10.59 -0.28
N GLN A 39 15.01 11.08 -1.20
CA GLN A 39 15.64 10.29 -2.26
C GLN A 39 17.16 10.43 -2.21
N ASN A 40 17.89 9.44 -2.75
CA ASN A 40 19.33 9.51 -2.96
C ASN A 40 20.18 9.81 -1.71
N GLY A 41 19.74 9.34 -0.53
CA GLY A 41 20.44 9.56 0.74
C GLY A 41 20.22 10.94 1.36
N SER A 42 19.25 11.71 0.86
CA SER A 42 18.80 12.94 1.53
C SER A 42 18.06 12.59 2.83
N ASP A 43 18.14 13.49 3.79
CA ASP A 43 17.38 13.48 5.06
C ASP A 43 16.08 14.29 4.98
N LYS A 44 15.82 14.95 3.83
CA LYS A 44 14.63 15.78 3.57
C LYS A 44 13.99 15.45 2.23
N PRO A 45 12.65 15.45 2.16
CA PRO A 45 11.94 15.35 0.89
C PRO A 45 12.05 16.67 0.11
N GLU A 46 11.87 16.61 -1.21
CA GLU A 46 11.88 17.80 -2.09
C GLU A 46 10.60 18.64 -1.93
N ILE A 47 9.46 17.98 -1.71
CA ILE A 47 8.16 18.61 -1.41
C ILE A 47 7.75 18.22 -0.01
N ARG A 48 7.41 19.20 0.82
CA ARG A 48 7.05 19.05 2.22
C ARG A 48 5.90 19.96 2.59
N PHE A 49 5.12 19.62 3.58
CA PHE A 49 4.11 20.51 4.14
C PHE A 49 4.77 21.66 4.91
N ASP A 50 4.14 22.83 4.87
CA ASP A 50 4.61 23.99 5.62
C ASP A 50 4.61 23.72 7.14
N GLY A 51 5.62 24.27 7.82
CA GLY A 51 5.78 24.15 9.27
C GLY A 51 6.68 23.01 9.74
N PHE A 52 7.06 22.07 8.87
CA PHE A 52 8.01 21.01 9.21
C PHE A 52 9.40 21.34 8.68
N THR A 53 10.38 21.45 9.57
CA THR A 53 11.77 21.85 9.25
C THR A 53 12.80 20.82 9.66
N ASP A 54 12.49 19.97 10.63
CA ASP A 54 13.40 19.00 11.21
C ASP A 54 13.79 17.91 10.20
N ASP A 55 15.03 17.42 10.31
CA ASP A 55 15.51 16.34 9.46
C ASP A 55 14.78 15.05 9.79
N TRP A 56 14.50 14.24 8.77
CA TRP A 56 13.93 12.91 8.98
C TRP A 56 15.00 11.99 9.56
N GLU A 57 14.57 11.08 10.44
CA GLU A 57 15.46 10.12 11.07
C GLU A 57 15.57 8.84 10.22
N GLN A 58 16.81 8.34 10.07
CA GLN A 58 17.04 7.05 9.45
C GLN A 58 16.66 5.93 10.42
N ARG A 59 15.76 5.04 10.00
CA ARG A 59 15.31 3.88 10.75
C ARG A 59 15.33 2.62 9.89
N LYS A 60 15.42 1.44 10.52
CA LYS A 60 15.12 0.18 9.83
C LYS A 60 13.62 -0.08 9.83
N LEU A 61 13.11 -0.80 8.84
CA LEU A 61 11.70 -1.21 8.84
C LEU A 61 11.34 -2.03 10.07
N SER A 62 12.28 -2.79 10.67
CA SER A 62 12.06 -3.46 11.97
C SER A 62 11.65 -2.54 13.11
N ASP A 63 12.03 -1.26 13.05
CA ASP A 63 11.70 -0.26 14.05
C ASP A 63 10.36 0.44 13.76
N VAL A 64 9.89 0.35 12.50
CA VAL A 64 8.69 1.01 11.98
C VAL A 64 7.49 0.06 11.97
N VAL A 65 7.71 -1.23 11.66
CA VAL A 65 6.65 -2.23 11.55
C VAL A 65 7.03 -3.54 12.25
N ASP A 66 6.00 -4.31 12.61
CA ASP A 66 6.11 -5.71 13.00
C ASP A 66 5.67 -6.59 11.82
N VAL A 67 6.62 -7.30 11.20
CA VAL A 67 6.36 -8.17 10.05
C VAL A 67 5.95 -9.56 10.52
N ARG A 68 4.69 -9.92 10.27
CA ARG A 68 4.09 -11.20 10.63
C ARG A 68 3.87 -12.08 9.41
N SER A 69 3.77 -13.41 9.62
CA SER A 69 3.51 -14.38 8.56
C SER A 69 2.05 -14.72 8.46
N GLY A 70 1.54 -14.81 7.24
CA GLY A 70 0.29 -15.51 6.99
C GLY A 70 0.37 -17.01 7.26
N ARG A 71 -0.78 -17.67 7.26
CA ARG A 71 -0.94 -19.10 7.58
C ARG A 71 -1.89 -19.76 6.61
N ASP A 72 -1.83 -21.10 6.51
CA ASP A 72 -2.82 -21.87 5.78
C ASP A 72 -4.22 -21.70 6.41
N TYR A 73 -5.23 -21.51 5.58
CA TYR A 73 -6.63 -21.27 5.98
C TYR A 73 -7.54 -22.49 5.81
N LYS A 74 -7.04 -23.58 5.21
CA LYS A 74 -7.88 -24.71 4.79
C LYS A 74 -8.54 -25.48 5.93
N HIS A 75 -8.08 -25.25 7.16
CA HIS A 75 -8.65 -25.83 8.38
C HIS A 75 -9.79 -24.98 8.97
N LEU A 76 -10.02 -23.79 8.43
CA LEU A 76 -11.05 -22.88 8.89
C LEU A 76 -12.37 -23.11 8.15
N GLU A 77 -13.46 -22.84 8.84
CA GLU A 77 -14.80 -22.89 8.26
C GLU A 77 -15.06 -21.61 7.42
N GLU A 78 -16.09 -21.66 6.57
CA GLU A 78 -16.58 -20.51 5.84
C GLU A 78 -17.15 -19.45 6.80
N GLY A 79 -16.93 -18.16 6.52
CA GLY A 79 -17.36 -17.05 7.36
C GLY A 79 -17.22 -15.71 6.66
N ASP A 80 -17.16 -14.61 7.45
CA ASP A 80 -17.17 -13.25 6.93
C ASP A 80 -15.77 -12.58 6.92
N ILE A 81 -14.75 -13.24 7.48
CA ILE A 81 -13.40 -12.68 7.57
C ILE A 81 -12.66 -12.88 6.24
N PRO A 82 -12.25 -11.80 5.54
CA PRO A 82 -11.60 -11.92 4.25
C PRO A 82 -10.20 -12.53 4.35
N VAL A 83 -9.90 -13.45 3.44
CA VAL A 83 -8.59 -14.07 3.25
C VAL A 83 -7.89 -13.40 2.07
N TYR A 84 -6.65 -12.99 2.29
CA TYR A 84 -5.83 -12.33 1.28
C TYR A 84 -4.59 -13.15 0.91
N GLY A 85 -4.28 -13.16 -0.39
CA GLY A 85 -3.05 -13.68 -0.95
C GLY A 85 -2.29 -12.59 -1.72
N THR A 86 -1.20 -12.92 -2.39
CA THR A 86 -0.37 -11.95 -3.14
C THR A 86 -1.11 -11.23 -4.28
N GLY A 87 -2.22 -11.79 -4.75
CA GLY A 87 -3.12 -11.19 -5.76
C GLY A 87 -4.31 -10.42 -5.18
N GLY A 88 -4.43 -10.29 -3.86
CA GLY A 88 -5.56 -9.64 -3.20
C GLY A 88 -6.54 -10.63 -2.55
N TYR A 89 -7.82 -10.25 -2.45
CA TYR A 89 -8.89 -11.06 -1.86
C TYR A 89 -9.07 -12.40 -2.58
N MET A 90 -9.27 -13.46 -1.81
CA MET A 90 -9.47 -14.83 -2.30
C MET A 90 -10.85 -15.40 -1.95
N LEU A 91 -11.19 -15.41 -0.67
CA LEU A 91 -12.42 -15.98 -0.09
C LEU A 91 -12.60 -15.43 1.34
N SER A 92 -13.59 -15.94 2.09
CA SER A 92 -13.77 -15.55 3.49
C SER A 92 -13.86 -16.80 4.41
N VAL A 93 -13.40 -16.62 5.66
CA VAL A 93 -13.30 -17.69 6.70
C VAL A 93 -13.90 -17.22 8.03
N SER A 94 -13.98 -18.13 9.00
CA SER A 94 -14.60 -17.90 10.31
C SER A 94 -13.68 -17.22 11.33
N GLU A 95 -12.36 -17.17 11.10
CA GLU A 95 -11.38 -16.64 12.04
C GLU A 95 -10.45 -15.60 11.40
N ALA A 96 -9.91 -14.67 12.21
CA ALA A 96 -8.93 -13.70 11.79
C ALA A 96 -7.51 -14.02 12.28
N LEU A 97 -6.50 -13.63 11.52
CA LEU A 97 -5.10 -13.52 12.00
C LEU A 97 -4.84 -12.19 12.68
N SER A 98 -5.56 -11.15 12.28
CA SER A 98 -5.59 -9.84 12.91
C SER A 98 -7.05 -9.42 13.05
N ASP A 99 -7.47 -9.21 14.30
CA ASP A 99 -8.85 -8.84 14.63
C ASP A 99 -9.09 -7.33 14.55
N ASP A 100 -8.11 -6.52 14.95
CA ASP A 100 -8.23 -5.08 15.17
C ASP A 100 -7.05 -4.25 14.66
N GLU A 101 -5.93 -4.87 14.29
CA GLU A 101 -4.76 -4.18 13.78
C GLU A 101 -4.75 -4.16 12.23
N ASP A 102 -4.88 -3.00 11.63
CA ASP A 102 -4.64 -2.80 10.20
C ASP A 102 -3.17 -3.05 9.84
N ALA A 103 -2.90 -3.51 8.62
CA ALA A 103 -1.55 -3.86 8.20
C ALA A 103 -1.28 -3.55 6.72
N ILE A 104 -0.05 -3.74 6.30
CA ILE A 104 0.37 -3.70 4.90
C ILE A 104 0.70 -5.12 4.47
N GLY A 105 -0.06 -5.67 3.54
CA GLY A 105 0.24 -6.95 2.89
C GLY A 105 1.39 -6.81 1.91
N ILE A 106 2.37 -7.72 1.97
CA ILE A 106 3.48 -7.81 1.03
C ILE A 106 3.79 -9.25 0.70
N GLY A 107 3.99 -9.55 -0.59
CA GLY A 107 4.25 -10.91 -1.05
C GLY A 107 5.52 -11.50 -0.45
N ARG A 108 5.40 -12.66 0.19
CA ARG A 108 6.52 -13.51 0.57
C ARG A 108 7.04 -14.29 -0.63
N LYS A 109 6.14 -14.76 -1.52
CA LYS A 109 6.47 -15.57 -2.69
C LYS A 109 5.50 -15.28 -3.83
N GLY A 110 6.02 -15.09 -5.04
CA GLY A 110 5.24 -14.75 -6.22
C GLY A 110 5.26 -13.25 -6.50
N THR A 111 4.16 -12.53 -6.34
CA THR A 111 4.10 -11.08 -6.51
C THR A 111 4.63 -10.39 -5.25
N ILE A 112 5.91 -9.99 -5.27
CA ILE A 112 6.60 -9.39 -4.11
C ILE A 112 6.63 -7.85 -4.15
N ASP A 113 6.25 -7.23 -5.24
CA ASP A 113 6.38 -5.79 -5.52
C ASP A 113 5.05 -5.02 -5.57
N ASN A 114 3.99 -5.64 -5.06
CA ASN A 114 2.66 -5.03 -5.02
C ASN A 114 2.11 -5.01 -3.57
N PRO A 115 2.64 -4.16 -2.68
CA PRO A 115 2.09 -4.01 -1.34
C PRO A 115 0.70 -3.37 -1.39
N TYR A 116 -0.17 -3.72 -0.43
CA TYR A 116 -1.50 -3.13 -0.29
C TYR A 116 -1.97 -3.13 1.16
N ILE A 117 -2.90 -2.23 1.49
CA ILE A 117 -3.46 -2.12 2.84
C ILE A 117 -4.45 -3.26 3.10
N LEU A 118 -4.30 -3.89 4.26
CA LEU A 118 -5.22 -4.86 4.85
C LEU A 118 -5.97 -4.17 6.00
N ARG A 119 -7.29 -4.18 5.92
CA ARG A 119 -8.15 -3.66 6.99
C ARG A 119 -8.63 -4.79 7.87
N ALA A 120 -8.44 -4.67 9.16
CA ALA A 120 -8.92 -5.64 10.14
C ALA A 120 -10.46 -5.68 10.20
N PRO A 121 -11.08 -6.86 10.47
CA PRO A 121 -10.41 -8.14 10.65
C PRO A 121 -10.02 -8.79 9.31
N PHE A 122 -8.90 -9.54 9.29
CA PHE A 122 -8.46 -10.25 8.09
C PHE A 122 -7.66 -11.52 8.39
N TRP A 123 -7.55 -12.40 7.39
CA TRP A 123 -6.61 -13.52 7.32
C TRP A 123 -5.68 -13.36 6.12
N THR A 124 -4.42 -13.82 6.24
CA THR A 124 -3.48 -13.88 5.11
C THR A 124 -2.93 -15.30 4.93
N VAL A 125 -2.75 -15.71 3.66
CA VAL A 125 -2.16 -17.01 3.35
C VAL A 125 -0.63 -17.01 3.58
N ASP A 126 -0.03 -18.17 3.64
CA ASP A 126 1.40 -18.40 3.94
C ASP A 126 2.37 -17.77 2.92
N THR A 127 1.90 -17.43 1.70
CA THR A 127 2.67 -16.72 0.67
C THR A 127 2.61 -15.20 0.80
N LEU A 128 1.90 -14.67 1.81
CA LEU A 128 1.79 -13.25 2.11
C LEU A 128 2.31 -12.95 3.52
N PHE A 129 3.18 -11.96 3.66
CA PHE A 129 3.46 -11.32 4.94
C PHE A 129 2.47 -10.16 5.16
N TYR A 130 2.25 -9.81 6.42
CA TYR A 130 1.58 -8.57 6.79
C TYR A 130 2.41 -7.81 7.81
N ALA A 131 2.58 -6.51 7.57
CA ALA A 131 3.38 -5.60 8.35
C ALA A 131 2.46 -4.65 9.11
N VAL A 132 2.42 -4.79 10.44
CA VAL A 132 1.62 -3.94 11.33
C VAL A 132 2.50 -2.76 11.75
N PRO A 133 2.06 -1.51 11.55
CA PRO A 133 2.79 -0.34 12.03
C PRO A 133 2.97 -0.38 13.55
N ARG A 134 4.18 -0.06 14.01
CA ARG A 134 4.45 0.10 15.46
C ARG A 134 3.88 1.41 15.98
N GLU A 135 3.82 1.56 17.30
CA GLU A 135 3.41 2.82 17.94
C GLU A 135 4.13 4.03 17.33
N LYS A 136 3.40 5.13 17.16
CA LYS A 136 3.87 6.38 16.55
C LYS A 136 4.30 6.27 15.08
N HIS A 137 3.74 5.28 14.37
CA HIS A 137 3.87 5.18 12.92
C HIS A 137 2.47 5.14 12.26
N ASP A 138 2.23 6.05 11.32
CA ASP A 138 0.96 6.12 10.58
C ASP A 138 0.91 5.05 9.47
N LEU A 139 -0.18 4.29 9.40
CA LEU A 139 -0.35 3.20 8.43
C LEU A 139 -0.20 3.67 6.98
N ASN A 140 -0.84 4.78 6.62
CA ASN A 140 -0.83 5.25 5.23
C ASN A 140 0.53 5.83 4.84
N PHE A 141 1.21 6.50 5.78
CA PHE A 141 2.60 6.93 5.60
C PHE A 141 3.54 5.73 5.38
N VAL A 142 3.43 4.71 6.24
CA VAL A 142 4.24 3.47 6.11
C VAL A 142 3.91 2.75 4.80
N TYR A 143 2.65 2.75 4.37
CA TYR A 143 2.28 2.23 3.06
C TYR A 143 2.96 3.00 1.92
N GLY A 144 3.08 4.32 2.03
CA GLY A 144 3.87 5.15 1.10
C GLY A 144 5.35 4.73 1.06
N ILE A 145 5.96 4.41 2.22
CA ILE A 145 7.32 3.84 2.27
C ILE A 145 7.38 2.53 1.48
N PHE A 146 6.46 1.59 1.73
CA PHE A 146 6.43 0.30 1.04
C PHE A 146 6.26 0.43 -0.48
N GLN A 147 5.51 1.43 -0.94
CA GLN A 147 5.33 1.73 -2.37
C GLN A 147 6.59 2.32 -3.03
N ASN A 148 7.46 2.99 -2.26
CA ASN A 148 8.72 3.57 -2.75
C ASN A 148 9.89 2.59 -2.78
N ILE A 149 9.80 1.46 -2.09
CA ILE A 149 10.87 0.46 -2.06
C ILE A 149 10.86 -0.37 -3.34
N ASN A 150 12.02 -0.50 -3.98
CA ASN A 150 12.20 -1.44 -5.08
C ASN A 150 12.36 -2.87 -4.55
N TRP A 151 11.22 -3.53 -4.29
CA TRP A 151 11.18 -4.89 -3.77
C TRP A 151 11.79 -5.92 -4.72
N LYS A 152 11.69 -5.72 -6.04
CA LYS A 152 12.33 -6.61 -7.03
C LYS A 152 13.84 -6.65 -6.91
N ALA A 153 14.46 -5.53 -6.55
CA ALA A 153 15.90 -5.48 -6.29
C ALA A 153 16.31 -6.20 -5.00
N LYS A 154 15.35 -6.64 -4.18
CA LYS A 154 15.54 -7.37 -2.93
C LYS A 154 15.10 -8.83 -3.02
N ASP A 155 14.78 -9.30 -4.22
CA ASP A 155 14.45 -10.70 -4.47
C ASP A 155 15.65 -11.61 -4.11
N GLU A 156 15.38 -12.61 -3.29
CA GLU A 156 16.38 -13.57 -2.81
C GLU A 156 16.34 -14.92 -3.57
N SER A 157 15.47 -15.02 -4.58
CA SER A 157 15.24 -16.27 -5.28
C SER A 157 16.04 -16.39 -6.58
N THR A 158 16.24 -17.63 -7.01
CA THR A 158 16.73 -17.97 -8.35
C THR A 158 15.61 -18.41 -9.28
N GLY A 159 14.36 -18.36 -8.84
CA GLY A 159 13.19 -18.85 -9.57
C GLY A 159 11.96 -17.98 -9.32
N VAL A 160 11.02 -18.46 -8.52
CA VAL A 160 9.83 -17.67 -8.16
C VAL A 160 10.23 -16.56 -7.19
N PRO A 161 9.99 -15.27 -7.50
CA PRO A 161 10.35 -14.16 -6.65
C PRO A 161 9.95 -14.37 -5.20
N SER A 162 10.86 -14.06 -4.26
CA SER A 162 10.62 -14.25 -2.82
C SER A 162 11.34 -13.22 -1.96
N LEU A 163 10.71 -12.91 -0.82
CA LEU A 163 11.27 -12.07 0.24
C LEU A 163 11.31 -12.84 1.56
N SER A 164 12.30 -12.57 2.40
CA SER A 164 12.32 -12.98 3.79
C SER A 164 11.91 -11.84 4.73
N LYS A 165 11.46 -12.18 5.95
CA LYS A 165 11.26 -11.18 7.00
C LYS A 165 12.56 -10.43 7.32
N ALA A 166 13.69 -11.13 7.29
CA ALA A 166 15.00 -10.53 7.55
C ALA A 166 15.31 -9.43 6.52
N THR A 167 15.08 -9.70 5.25
CA THR A 167 15.28 -8.73 4.16
C THR A 167 14.35 -7.54 4.30
N ILE A 168 13.06 -7.75 4.60
CA ILE A 168 12.12 -6.64 4.83
C ILE A 168 12.59 -5.80 6.02
N ASN A 169 12.87 -6.44 7.15
CA ASN A 169 13.28 -5.77 8.41
C ASN A 169 14.59 -4.98 8.27
N ALA A 170 15.50 -5.42 7.40
CA ALA A 170 16.80 -4.79 7.18
C ALA A 170 16.74 -3.54 6.28
N VAL A 171 15.63 -3.28 5.62
CA VAL A 171 15.47 -2.09 4.76
C VAL A 171 15.57 -0.83 5.61
N SER A 172 16.47 0.08 5.23
CA SER A 172 16.54 1.42 5.81
C SER A 172 15.56 2.36 5.12
N THR A 173 14.90 3.18 5.91
CA THR A 173 13.97 4.22 5.47
C THR A 173 14.16 5.49 6.29
N MET A 174 13.65 6.60 5.79
CA MET A 174 13.62 7.87 6.50
C MET A 174 12.20 8.08 7.04
N THR A 175 12.10 8.56 8.28
CA THR A 175 10.81 8.81 8.95
C THR A 175 10.83 10.17 9.65
N PRO A 176 9.83 11.03 9.45
CA PRO A 176 9.64 12.25 10.22
C PRO A 176 8.97 11.98 11.56
N ASP A 177 8.66 13.04 12.29
CA ASP A 177 7.77 12.94 13.45
C ASP A 177 6.37 12.42 13.07
N TYR A 178 5.61 11.98 14.09
CA TYR A 178 4.31 11.35 13.87
C TYR A 178 3.27 12.29 13.22
N GLU A 179 3.29 13.58 13.55
CA GLU A 179 2.32 14.54 12.98
C GLU A 179 2.54 14.75 11.49
N GLU A 180 3.79 14.83 11.05
CA GLU A 180 4.10 14.91 9.62
C GLU A 180 3.76 13.59 8.90
N GLN A 181 4.05 12.42 9.52
CA GLN A 181 3.64 11.13 8.97
C GLN A 181 2.13 11.10 8.73
N ARG A 182 1.33 11.56 9.69
CA ARG A 182 -0.13 11.59 9.62
C ARG A 182 -0.63 12.44 8.44
N LEU A 183 -0.07 13.63 8.25
CA LEU A 183 -0.46 14.52 7.14
C LEU A 183 -0.09 13.94 5.77
N ILE A 184 1.11 13.35 5.65
CA ILE A 184 1.54 12.68 4.43
C ILE A 184 0.66 11.46 4.15
N GLY A 185 0.38 10.66 5.17
CA GLY A 185 -0.49 9.50 5.08
C GLY A 185 -1.90 9.86 4.63
N GLU A 186 -2.49 10.89 5.22
CA GLU A 186 -3.81 11.41 4.84
C GLU A 186 -3.83 11.90 3.38
N TYR A 187 -2.81 12.64 2.95
CA TYR A 187 -2.69 13.09 1.56
C TYR A 187 -2.71 11.92 0.57
N PHE A 188 -1.90 10.87 0.80
CA PHE A 188 -1.87 9.72 -0.10
C PHE A 188 -3.13 8.87 -0.01
N SER A 189 -3.73 8.72 1.16
CA SER A 189 -5.02 8.04 1.34
C SER A 189 -6.13 8.73 0.54
N ASN A 190 -6.18 10.06 0.56
CA ASN A 190 -7.13 10.84 -0.23
C ASN A 190 -6.90 10.69 -1.74
N LEU A 191 -5.64 10.66 -2.19
CA LEU A 191 -5.32 10.38 -3.59
C LEU A 191 -5.77 8.97 -4.00
N ASP A 192 -5.55 7.95 -3.17
CA ASP A 192 -5.98 6.58 -3.44
C ASP A 192 -7.50 6.46 -3.50
N HIS A 193 -8.20 7.16 -2.62
CA HIS A 193 -9.66 7.24 -2.68
C HIS A 193 -10.14 7.85 -4.00
N LEU A 194 -9.57 8.98 -4.44
CA LEU A 194 -9.91 9.62 -5.71
C LEU A 194 -9.60 8.72 -6.92
N ILE A 195 -8.44 8.04 -6.92
CA ILE A 195 -8.06 7.08 -7.96
C ILE A 195 -9.10 5.96 -8.04
N THR A 196 -9.50 5.41 -6.88
CA THR A 196 -10.50 4.33 -6.81
C THR A 196 -11.86 4.78 -7.33
N LEU A 197 -12.31 5.99 -7.01
CA LEU A 197 -13.57 6.56 -7.51
C LEU A 197 -13.60 6.67 -9.04
N HIS A 198 -12.48 7.01 -9.66
CA HIS A 198 -12.39 7.14 -11.11
C HIS A 198 -12.06 5.82 -11.83
N HIS A 199 -11.58 4.80 -11.11
CA HIS A 199 -11.30 3.46 -11.66
C HIS A 199 -12.56 2.58 -11.75
N ARG A 200 -13.60 2.86 -10.96
CA ARG A 200 -14.86 2.07 -11.01
C ARG A 200 -15.51 2.23 -12.38
N LYS A 201 -15.55 1.12 -13.09
CA LYS A 201 -16.23 0.96 -14.39
C LYS A 201 -17.74 0.85 -14.21
#